data_e11b792b95eab88e2f5a024c4272908e
#
_entry.id   e11b792b95eab88e2f5a024c4272908e
#
_cell.length_a   1.000
_cell.length_b   1.000
_cell.length_c   1.000
_cell.angle_alpha   90.00
_cell.angle_beta   90.00
_cell.angle_gamma   90.00
#
_symmetry.space_group_name_H-M   'P 1'
#
loop_
_entity.id
_entity.type
_entity.pdbx_description
1 polymer ?
#
loop_
_entity_poly.entity_id
_entity_poly.type
_entity_poly.pdbx_seq_one_letter_code
_entity_poly.pdbx_strand_id
1 'polypeptide(L)'
;MGKTITAGFISDTINGIGINSSIKCNNDNLNNNTSRSVAYVVMHYTGNSKDTAKANANYFGGAGRNASAHFFVDDAEIYQSVELRDTAWHCGAKSYKHGSCRNANSIGIEMCCTAGNYRISDRTKENAAYLCAFLCKMLGIGAGGVDSYVLRHYDVTGKNCPAQMVSNPTEWQEFKNKVKGILGGSVSAGGQQHTAQPTTDNVASYKVKITADVLN
;
A
#
# COMPACT_ATOMS: atom_id res chain seq x y z
N MET A 1 9.24 -5.56 16.30
CA MET A 1 10.47 -6.17 15.73
C MET A 1 10.18 -6.39 14.24
N GLY A 2 11.04 -5.89 13.34
CA GLY A 2 10.80 -6.00 11.90
C GLY A 2 11.02 -7.42 11.39
N LYS A 3 10.35 -7.78 10.29
CA LYS A 3 10.53 -9.05 9.59
C LYS A 3 11.58 -8.89 8.49
N THR A 4 12.52 -9.83 8.38
CA THR A 4 13.48 -9.86 7.27
C THR A 4 12.77 -10.22 5.98
N ILE A 5 12.94 -9.41 4.95
CA ILE A 5 12.36 -9.56 3.62
C ILE A 5 13.49 -9.74 2.60
N THR A 6 13.43 -10.83 1.86
CA THR A 6 14.29 -11.15 0.71
C THR A 6 13.50 -11.14 -0.60
N ALA A 7 12.18 -11.05 -0.52
CA ALA A 7 11.28 -11.12 -1.67
C ALA A 7 11.49 -9.93 -2.62
N GLY A 8 11.41 -10.22 -3.92
CA GLY A 8 11.42 -9.24 -4.99
C GLY A 8 10.02 -8.74 -5.34
N PHE A 9 9.62 -8.95 -6.60
CA PHE A 9 8.26 -8.66 -7.07
C PHE A 9 7.29 -9.75 -6.65
N ILE A 10 6.07 -9.34 -6.26
CA ILE A 10 4.98 -10.25 -5.88
C ILE A 10 4.16 -10.58 -7.14
N SER A 11 3.82 -11.86 -7.29
CA SER A 11 2.83 -12.31 -8.29
C SER A 11 1.60 -12.80 -7.55
N ASP A 12 0.65 -11.90 -7.29
CA ASP A 12 -0.56 -12.18 -6.54
C ASP A 12 -1.73 -11.32 -7.06
N THR A 13 -2.93 -11.63 -6.58
CA THR A 13 -4.17 -10.89 -6.90
C THR A 13 -4.76 -10.30 -5.62
N ILE A 14 -4.92 -8.99 -5.60
CA ILE A 14 -5.42 -8.22 -4.47
C ILE A 14 -6.79 -7.64 -4.82
N ASN A 15 -7.83 -8.03 -4.09
CA ASN A 15 -9.20 -7.56 -4.34
C ASN A 15 -9.65 -7.73 -5.82
N GLY A 16 -9.26 -8.85 -6.44
CA GLY A 16 -9.56 -9.13 -7.84
C GLY A 16 -8.62 -8.45 -8.85
N ILE A 17 -7.63 -7.67 -8.41
CA ILE A 17 -6.67 -6.97 -9.26
C ILE A 17 -5.32 -7.67 -9.15
N GLY A 18 -4.77 -8.14 -10.28
CA GLY A 18 -3.41 -8.69 -10.34
C GLY A 18 -2.35 -7.60 -10.12
N ILE A 19 -1.33 -7.92 -9.32
CA ILE A 19 -0.18 -7.02 -9.15
C ILE A 19 0.64 -7.03 -10.44
N ASN A 20 0.82 -5.86 -11.05
CA ASN A 20 1.60 -5.66 -12.26
C ASN A 20 3.01 -5.15 -11.92
N SER A 21 4.04 -5.88 -12.32
CA SER A 21 5.45 -5.50 -12.13
C SER A 21 6.19 -5.25 -13.45
N SER A 22 5.47 -5.01 -14.55
CA SER A 22 6.07 -4.78 -15.86
C SER A 22 6.82 -3.44 -15.98
N ILE A 23 6.49 -2.45 -15.12
CA ILE A 23 7.13 -1.13 -15.09
C ILE A 23 7.90 -1.00 -13.77
N LYS A 24 9.22 -1.04 -13.87
CA LYS A 24 10.12 -0.97 -12.72
C LYS A 24 10.60 0.45 -12.49
N CYS A 25 10.78 0.80 -11.22
CA CYS A 25 11.45 2.04 -10.83
C CYS A 25 12.90 2.04 -11.35
N ASN A 26 13.39 3.21 -11.77
CA ASN A 26 14.80 3.36 -12.14
C ASN A 26 15.69 3.19 -10.91
N ASN A 27 16.81 2.48 -11.07
CA ASN A 27 17.74 2.21 -9.97
C ASN A 27 18.35 3.47 -9.33
N ASP A 28 18.34 4.61 -10.05
CA ASP A 28 18.81 5.90 -9.49
C ASP A 28 17.87 6.48 -8.42
N ASN A 29 16.67 5.88 -8.24
CA ASN A 29 15.63 6.38 -7.36
C ASN A 29 15.39 5.48 -6.12
N LEU A 30 16.23 4.49 -5.87
CA LEU A 30 16.09 3.52 -4.78
C LEU A 30 17.46 3.02 -4.30
N ASN A 31 17.48 2.27 -3.19
CA ASN A 31 18.66 1.50 -2.81
C ASN A 31 18.40 0.02 -3.06
N ASN A 32 19.23 -0.60 -3.87
CA ASN A 32 19.21 -2.05 -4.10
C ASN A 32 19.75 -2.78 -2.87
N ASN A 33 19.06 -3.81 -2.43
CA ASN A 33 19.44 -4.64 -1.30
C ASN A 33 19.24 -6.14 -1.62
N THR A 34 19.96 -7.00 -0.92
CA THR A 34 19.71 -8.45 -0.95
C THR A 34 18.60 -8.83 0.05
N SER A 35 18.50 -8.09 1.15
CA SER A 35 17.47 -8.24 2.17
C SER A 35 17.36 -6.96 3.01
N ARG A 36 16.23 -6.77 3.71
CA ARG A 36 16.06 -5.70 4.70
C ARG A 36 15.05 -6.09 5.79
N SER A 37 15.15 -5.47 6.95
CA SER A 37 14.18 -5.66 8.02
C SER A 37 13.04 -4.64 7.88
N VAL A 38 11.81 -5.11 7.68
CA VAL A 38 10.63 -4.27 7.47
C VAL A 38 9.66 -4.41 8.64
N ALA A 39 9.20 -3.29 9.17
CA ALA A 39 8.25 -3.24 10.29
C ALA A 39 6.99 -2.43 9.97
N TYR A 40 7.03 -1.54 8.98
CA TYR A 40 5.95 -0.57 8.75
C TYR A 40 5.41 -0.62 7.32
N VAL A 41 4.14 -0.30 7.18
CA VAL A 41 3.50 0.08 5.91
C VAL A 41 3.16 1.56 5.99
N VAL A 42 3.62 2.35 5.01
CA VAL A 42 3.38 3.81 4.99
C VAL A 42 2.49 4.17 3.83
N MET A 43 1.36 4.80 4.14
CA MET A 43 0.37 5.25 3.19
C MET A 43 0.66 6.67 2.72
N HIS A 44 0.60 6.85 1.41
CA HIS A 44 0.78 8.12 0.73
C HIS A 44 -0.39 8.39 -0.22
N TYR A 45 -0.40 9.57 -0.80
CA TYR A 45 -1.16 9.89 -2.00
C TYR A 45 -0.26 10.60 -2.98
N THR A 46 -0.51 10.43 -4.27
CA THR A 46 0.35 10.99 -5.33
C THR A 46 0.33 12.52 -5.38
N GLY A 47 -0.74 13.15 -4.88
CA GLY A 47 -0.87 14.61 -4.83
C GLY A 47 -0.98 15.28 -6.19
N ASN A 48 -1.39 14.55 -7.22
CA ASN A 48 -1.66 15.06 -8.57
C ASN A 48 -3.14 15.48 -8.68
N SER A 49 -3.44 16.37 -9.63
CA SER A 49 -4.83 16.79 -9.86
C SER A 49 -5.74 15.63 -10.27
N LYS A 50 -5.21 14.72 -11.10
CA LYS A 50 -5.78 13.42 -11.46
C LYS A 50 -4.67 12.55 -12.07
N ASP A 51 -4.62 11.27 -11.71
CA ASP A 51 -3.61 10.35 -12.22
C ASP A 51 -4.02 8.87 -12.10
N THR A 52 -3.13 7.97 -12.55
CA THR A 52 -3.29 6.52 -12.51
C THR A 52 -2.03 5.84 -11.98
N ALA A 53 -2.17 4.59 -11.52
CA ALA A 53 -1.06 3.78 -11.05
C ALA A 53 -0.01 3.58 -12.15
N LYS A 54 -0.43 3.31 -13.39
CA LYS A 54 0.44 3.15 -14.55
C LYS A 54 1.23 4.42 -14.87
N ALA A 55 0.58 5.60 -14.82
CA ALA A 55 1.25 6.87 -15.09
C ALA A 55 2.35 7.16 -14.08
N ASN A 56 2.10 6.91 -12.78
CA ASN A 56 3.09 7.06 -11.73
C ASN A 56 4.23 6.04 -11.85
N ALA A 57 3.93 4.77 -12.12
CA ALA A 57 4.96 3.75 -12.37
C ALA A 57 5.89 4.17 -13.53
N ASN A 58 5.34 4.65 -14.65
CA ASN A 58 6.13 5.18 -15.77
C ASN A 58 6.98 6.38 -15.37
N TYR A 59 6.43 7.32 -14.57
CA TYR A 59 7.18 8.50 -14.13
C TYR A 59 8.43 8.09 -13.33
N PHE A 60 8.28 7.18 -12.36
CA PHE A 60 9.39 6.71 -11.53
C PHE A 60 10.29 5.68 -12.24
N GLY A 61 9.88 5.15 -13.39
CA GLY A 61 10.74 4.41 -14.33
C GLY A 61 11.82 5.29 -14.98
N GLY A 62 11.64 6.62 -14.98
CA GLY A 62 12.66 7.57 -15.41
C GLY A 62 13.74 7.83 -14.36
N ALA A 63 14.96 8.14 -14.80
CA ALA A 63 16.08 8.48 -13.93
C ALA A 63 15.90 9.84 -13.22
N GLY A 64 16.62 10.05 -12.10
CA GLY A 64 16.78 11.36 -11.44
C GLY A 64 15.52 11.89 -10.77
N ARG A 65 14.57 11.04 -10.38
CA ARG A 65 13.34 11.46 -9.67
C ARG A 65 13.59 11.75 -8.19
N ASN A 66 14.68 11.20 -7.61
CA ASN A 66 15.04 11.33 -6.19
C ASN A 66 13.92 10.92 -5.21
N ALA A 67 13.02 10.08 -5.67
CA ALA A 67 11.93 9.52 -4.91
C ALA A 67 11.42 8.24 -5.59
N SER A 68 10.75 7.38 -4.83
CA SER A 68 10.06 6.19 -5.34
C SER A 68 9.07 5.67 -4.31
N ALA A 69 8.18 4.76 -4.72
CA ALA A 69 7.34 3.97 -3.84
C ALA A 69 7.34 2.51 -4.29
N HIS A 70 7.03 1.59 -3.38
CA HIS A 70 6.94 0.19 -3.72
C HIS A 70 5.72 -0.08 -4.61
N PHE A 71 4.59 0.53 -4.27
CA PHE A 71 3.32 0.33 -4.95
C PHE A 71 2.64 1.64 -5.33
N PHE A 72 2.00 1.63 -6.49
CA PHE A 72 1.03 2.61 -6.95
C PHE A 72 -0.31 1.92 -7.14
N VAL A 73 -1.38 2.47 -6.57
CA VAL A 73 -2.72 1.88 -6.55
C VAL A 73 -3.73 2.87 -7.07
N ASP A 74 -4.59 2.43 -7.99
CA ASP A 74 -5.75 3.18 -8.46
C ASP A 74 -7.04 2.35 -8.43
N ASP A 75 -8.08 2.80 -9.13
CA ASP A 75 -9.39 2.14 -9.15
C ASP A 75 -9.37 0.75 -9.82
N ALA A 76 -8.41 0.51 -10.72
CA ALA A 76 -8.37 -0.65 -11.59
C ALA A 76 -7.04 -1.41 -11.59
N GLU A 77 -5.93 -0.76 -11.17
CA GLU A 77 -4.59 -1.31 -11.31
C GLU A 77 -3.78 -1.18 -10.01
N ILE A 78 -2.90 -2.16 -9.80
CA ILE A 78 -1.86 -2.12 -8.77
C ILE A 78 -0.54 -2.36 -9.46
N TYR A 79 0.36 -1.37 -9.44
CA TYR A 79 1.72 -1.51 -9.93
C TYR A 79 2.68 -1.66 -8.74
N GLN A 80 3.49 -2.72 -8.77
CA GLN A 80 4.67 -2.83 -7.92
C GLN A 80 5.88 -2.40 -8.74
N SER A 81 6.48 -1.26 -8.40
CA SER A 81 7.61 -0.68 -9.14
C SER A 81 8.96 -0.89 -8.48
N VAL A 82 8.99 -1.17 -7.17
CA VAL A 82 10.22 -1.47 -6.41
C VAL A 82 10.08 -2.86 -5.77
N GLU A 83 11.15 -3.65 -5.82
CA GLU A 83 11.19 -4.95 -5.15
C GLU A 83 11.05 -4.79 -3.63
N LEU A 84 10.40 -5.73 -2.95
CA LEU A 84 10.17 -5.61 -1.50
C LEU A 84 11.46 -5.61 -0.68
N ARG A 85 12.51 -6.29 -1.16
CA ARG A 85 13.83 -6.30 -0.54
C ARG A 85 14.58 -4.98 -0.72
N ASP A 86 14.23 -4.17 -1.71
CA ASP A 86 14.87 -2.89 -1.98
C ASP A 86 14.27 -1.76 -1.15
N THR A 87 15.01 -0.68 -0.98
CA THR A 87 14.56 0.49 -0.23
C THR A 87 14.04 1.56 -1.19
N ALA A 88 12.72 1.71 -1.26
CA ALA A 88 12.11 2.84 -1.95
C ALA A 88 12.28 4.14 -1.14
N TRP A 89 12.42 5.27 -1.83
CA TRP A 89 12.61 6.59 -1.22
C TRP A 89 11.28 7.35 -1.13
N HIS A 90 10.41 6.96 -0.18
CA HIS A 90 9.04 7.47 -0.06
C HIS A 90 8.78 8.36 1.15
N CYS A 91 9.54 8.20 2.24
CA CYS A 91 9.33 8.95 3.48
C CYS A 91 10.61 9.53 4.07
N GLY A 92 11.59 9.86 3.21
CA GLY A 92 12.82 10.53 3.62
C GLY A 92 12.57 11.96 4.07
N ALA A 93 13.26 12.42 5.14
CA ALA A 93 13.16 13.77 5.66
C ALA A 93 14.45 14.19 6.38
N LYS A 94 14.65 15.51 6.55
CA LYS A 94 15.73 16.04 7.41
C LYS A 94 15.47 15.78 8.90
N SER A 95 14.20 15.77 9.30
CA SER A 95 13.75 15.44 10.66
C SER A 95 12.54 14.54 10.60
N TYR A 96 12.38 13.69 11.61
CA TYR A 96 11.31 12.71 11.68
C TYR A 96 10.46 12.95 12.93
N LYS A 97 9.14 12.87 12.74
CA LYS A 97 8.15 12.87 13.81
C LYS A 97 8.09 11.50 14.50
N HIS A 98 8.19 10.42 13.70
CA HIS A 98 8.17 9.04 14.21
C HIS A 98 9.55 8.60 14.67
N GLY A 99 9.65 7.96 15.86
CA GLY A 99 10.92 7.55 16.46
C GLY A 99 11.77 6.62 15.61
N SER A 100 11.13 5.67 14.90
CA SER A 100 11.87 4.56 14.25
C SER A 100 11.52 4.30 12.79
N CYS A 101 10.34 4.71 12.26
CA CYS A 101 9.99 4.46 10.86
C CYS A 101 10.86 5.28 9.90
N ARG A 102 11.43 4.63 8.88
CA ARG A 102 12.31 5.18 7.84
C ARG A 102 12.06 4.44 6.51
N ASN A 103 12.59 4.95 5.41
CA ASN A 103 12.59 4.24 4.12
C ASN A 103 13.10 2.80 4.24
N ALA A 104 14.20 2.60 4.96
CA ALA A 104 14.88 1.31 5.07
C ALA A 104 14.06 0.23 5.76
N ASN A 105 13.07 0.57 6.57
CA ASN A 105 12.27 -0.39 7.35
C ASN A 105 10.76 -0.29 7.10
N SER A 106 10.36 0.30 5.98
CA SER A 106 8.94 0.43 5.60
C SER A 106 8.67 0.11 4.14
N ILE A 107 7.42 -0.22 3.83
CA ILE A 107 6.88 -0.38 2.47
C ILE A 107 5.96 0.80 2.21
N GLY A 108 6.21 1.55 1.13
CA GLY A 108 5.38 2.70 0.72
C GLY A 108 4.31 2.30 -0.29
N ILE A 109 3.06 2.72 -0.06
CA ILE A 109 1.91 2.60 -0.97
C ILE A 109 1.43 4.00 -1.33
N GLU A 110 1.45 4.34 -2.60
CA GLU A 110 0.91 5.57 -3.17
C GLU A 110 -0.50 5.34 -3.71
N MET A 111 -1.48 6.01 -3.12
CA MET A 111 -2.86 6.05 -3.62
C MET A 111 -3.00 7.14 -4.68
N CYS A 112 -3.45 6.78 -5.88
CA CYS A 112 -3.63 7.73 -6.98
C CYS A 112 -4.85 8.62 -6.78
N CYS A 113 -4.79 9.85 -7.29
CA CYS A 113 -5.87 10.83 -7.19
C CYS A 113 -6.91 10.65 -8.31
N THR A 114 -7.53 9.47 -8.38
CA THR A 114 -8.44 9.08 -9.46
C THR A 114 -9.74 9.87 -9.51
N ALA A 115 -10.21 10.38 -8.36
CA ALA A 115 -11.43 11.19 -8.28
C ALA A 115 -11.26 12.63 -8.84
N GLY A 116 -10.04 13.02 -9.19
CA GLY A 116 -9.73 14.39 -9.60
C GLY A 116 -9.63 15.35 -8.41
N ASN A 117 -9.25 16.60 -8.69
CA ASN A 117 -9.09 17.66 -7.67
C ASN A 117 -8.22 17.22 -6.47
N TYR A 118 -7.12 16.51 -6.74
CA TYR A 118 -6.19 15.99 -5.71
C TYR A 118 -6.84 15.01 -4.73
N ARG A 119 -7.95 14.34 -5.12
CA ARG A 119 -8.70 13.43 -4.25
C ARG A 119 -8.54 11.98 -4.68
N ILE A 120 -8.39 11.13 -3.66
CA ILE A 120 -8.41 9.68 -3.78
C ILE A 120 -9.88 9.23 -3.84
N SER A 121 -10.24 8.36 -4.78
CA SER A 121 -11.58 7.76 -4.83
C SER A 121 -11.77 6.72 -3.73
N ASP A 122 -13.02 6.38 -3.43
CA ASP A 122 -13.33 5.31 -2.48
C ASP A 122 -12.84 3.95 -2.99
N ARG A 123 -12.86 3.72 -4.31
CA ARG A 123 -12.36 2.48 -4.92
C ARG A 123 -10.85 2.35 -4.78
N THR A 124 -10.08 3.42 -5.03
CA THR A 124 -8.62 3.43 -4.79
C THR A 124 -8.30 3.18 -3.32
N LYS A 125 -9.03 3.82 -2.39
CA LYS A 125 -8.86 3.58 -0.94
C LYS A 125 -9.16 2.12 -0.56
N GLU A 126 -10.19 1.55 -1.14
CA GLU A 126 -10.55 0.14 -0.93
C GLU A 126 -9.43 -0.80 -1.40
N ASN A 127 -8.98 -0.66 -2.65
CA ASN A 127 -7.89 -1.48 -3.21
C ASN A 127 -6.61 -1.33 -2.37
N ALA A 128 -6.27 -0.12 -1.95
CA ALA A 128 -5.12 0.15 -1.09
C ALA A 128 -5.26 -0.49 0.30
N ALA A 129 -6.48 -0.56 0.87
CA ALA A 129 -6.71 -1.25 2.14
C ALA A 129 -6.51 -2.76 2.03
N TYR A 130 -6.95 -3.38 0.93
CA TYR A 130 -6.68 -4.80 0.68
C TYR A 130 -5.18 -5.08 0.48
N LEU A 131 -4.47 -4.25 -0.31
CA LEU A 131 -3.02 -4.36 -0.46
C LEU A 131 -2.30 -4.17 0.88
N CYS A 132 -2.68 -3.15 1.66
CA CYS A 132 -2.11 -2.91 2.99
C CYS A 132 -2.32 -4.12 3.92
N ALA A 133 -3.51 -4.71 3.94
CA ALA A 133 -3.79 -5.91 4.73
C ALA A 133 -2.96 -7.13 4.27
N PHE A 134 -2.79 -7.31 2.97
CA PHE A 134 -1.91 -8.35 2.41
C PHE A 134 -0.47 -8.18 2.91
N LEU A 135 0.09 -6.97 2.79
CA LEU A 135 1.44 -6.66 3.28
C LEU A 135 1.55 -6.82 4.80
N CYS A 136 0.53 -6.42 5.56
CA CYS A 136 0.48 -6.66 7.01
C CYS A 136 0.57 -8.15 7.34
N LYS A 137 -0.20 -9.01 6.66
CA LYS A 137 -0.11 -10.49 6.84
C LYS A 137 1.31 -10.99 6.54
N MET A 138 1.89 -10.54 5.44
CA MET A 138 3.26 -10.91 5.05
C MET A 138 4.28 -10.48 6.13
N LEU A 139 4.09 -9.32 6.74
CA LEU A 139 4.95 -8.79 7.81
C LEU A 139 4.65 -9.37 9.21
N GLY A 140 3.61 -10.20 9.36
CA GLY A 140 3.17 -10.72 10.65
C GLY A 140 2.42 -9.68 11.52
N ILE A 141 1.90 -8.62 10.90
CA ILE A 141 1.10 -7.58 11.56
C ILE A 141 -0.36 -8.04 11.56
N GLY A 142 -0.88 -8.43 12.71
CA GLY A 142 -2.30 -8.73 12.91
C GLY A 142 -3.15 -7.47 13.07
N ALA A 143 -4.48 -7.63 13.16
CA ALA A 143 -5.43 -6.52 13.30
C ALA A 143 -5.09 -5.57 14.49
N GLY A 144 -4.64 -6.12 15.62
CA GLY A 144 -4.21 -5.33 16.79
C GLY A 144 -2.94 -4.50 16.57
N GLY A 145 -2.12 -4.84 15.57
CA GLY A 145 -0.89 -4.11 15.24
C GLY A 145 -1.09 -2.96 14.24
N VAL A 146 -2.25 -2.88 13.57
CA VAL A 146 -2.50 -1.89 12.50
C VAL A 146 -2.26 -0.45 12.98
N ASP A 147 -2.71 -0.10 14.18
CA ASP A 147 -2.56 1.27 14.69
C ASP A 147 -1.10 1.70 14.90
N SER A 148 -0.21 0.73 15.18
CA SER A 148 1.20 0.99 15.46
C SER A 148 2.10 0.89 14.24
N TYR A 149 1.72 0.07 13.24
CA TYR A 149 2.61 -0.27 12.14
C TYR A 149 2.10 0.17 10.75
N VAL A 150 0.85 0.59 10.64
CA VAL A 150 0.30 1.23 9.44
C VAL A 150 0.22 2.73 9.67
N LEU A 151 1.07 3.48 8.98
CA LEU A 151 1.30 4.90 9.22
C LEU A 151 0.97 5.71 7.96
N ARG A 152 0.61 6.99 8.13
CA ARG A 152 0.65 7.97 7.04
C ARG A 152 2.06 8.54 6.92
N HIS A 153 2.43 9.05 5.78
CA HIS A 153 3.65 9.87 5.66
C HIS A 153 3.66 11.02 6.70
N TYR A 154 2.49 11.60 6.97
CA TYR A 154 2.30 12.60 8.04
C TYR A 154 2.75 12.10 9.42
N ASP A 155 2.47 10.86 9.76
CA ASP A 155 2.84 10.29 11.05
C ASP A 155 4.36 10.07 11.14
N VAL A 156 5.02 9.86 9.99
CA VAL A 156 6.47 9.63 9.92
C VAL A 156 7.27 10.93 9.95
N THR A 157 6.85 11.97 9.21
CA THR A 157 7.67 13.17 8.98
C THR A 157 6.95 14.49 9.26
N GLY A 158 5.61 14.48 9.41
CA GLY A 158 4.80 15.69 9.50
C GLY A 158 4.34 16.25 8.14
N LYS A 159 4.80 15.65 7.00
CA LYS A 159 4.34 16.05 5.67
C LYS A 159 2.84 15.86 5.53
N ASN A 160 2.12 16.82 4.96
CA ASN A 160 0.67 16.72 4.71
C ASN A 160 0.35 15.67 3.64
N CYS A 161 0.48 14.38 4.00
CA CYS A 161 0.34 13.24 3.08
C CYS A 161 -0.13 11.99 3.85
N PRO A 162 -1.20 11.32 3.41
CA PRO A 162 -2.18 11.74 2.39
C PRO A 162 -3.00 12.94 2.89
N ALA A 163 -3.04 14.03 2.13
CA ALA A 163 -3.65 15.30 2.59
C ALA A 163 -5.11 15.13 3.02
N GLN A 164 -5.88 14.34 2.26
CA GLN A 164 -7.27 14.03 2.53
C GLN A 164 -7.47 13.37 3.91
N MET A 165 -6.61 12.38 4.24
CA MET A 165 -6.67 11.67 5.52
C MET A 165 -5.97 12.42 6.67
N VAL A 166 -5.17 13.45 6.38
CA VAL A 166 -4.60 14.34 7.39
C VAL A 166 -5.61 15.38 7.82
N SER A 167 -6.31 15.99 6.86
CA SER A 167 -7.37 16.97 7.13
C SER A 167 -8.64 16.35 7.71
N ASN A 168 -8.90 15.06 7.44
CA ASN A 168 -10.02 14.30 7.98
C ASN A 168 -9.51 13.05 8.75
N PRO A 169 -9.27 13.16 10.06
CA PRO A 169 -8.80 12.04 10.88
C PRO A 169 -9.79 10.85 10.92
N THR A 170 -11.10 11.11 10.75
CA THR A 170 -12.11 10.06 10.68
C THR A 170 -11.89 9.16 9.48
N GLU A 171 -11.60 9.72 8.31
CA GLU A 171 -11.32 8.96 7.09
C GLU A 171 -10.06 8.07 7.25
N TRP A 172 -9.05 8.57 7.95
CA TRP A 172 -7.88 7.75 8.29
C TRP A 172 -8.24 6.59 9.22
N GLN A 173 -9.08 6.82 10.21
CA GLN A 173 -9.52 5.77 11.13
C GLN A 173 -10.39 4.73 10.41
N GLU A 174 -11.28 5.14 9.51
CA GLU A 174 -12.08 4.26 8.67
C GLU A 174 -11.20 3.39 7.78
N PHE A 175 -10.17 3.96 7.15
CA PHE A 175 -9.18 3.20 6.38
C PHE A 175 -8.51 2.12 7.26
N LYS A 176 -8.02 2.46 8.45
CA LYS A 176 -7.42 1.48 9.38
C LYS A 176 -8.41 0.42 9.82
N ASN A 177 -9.65 0.80 10.09
CA ASN A 177 -10.70 -0.15 10.46
C ASN A 177 -11.02 -1.13 9.32
N LYS A 178 -11.00 -0.67 8.07
CA LYS A 178 -11.12 -1.54 6.89
C LYS A 178 -9.97 -2.55 6.84
N VAL A 179 -8.72 -2.10 7.02
CA VAL A 179 -7.54 -2.98 7.08
C VAL A 179 -7.68 -4.02 8.20
N LYS A 180 -8.10 -3.60 9.41
CA LYS A 180 -8.35 -4.50 10.55
C LYS A 180 -9.43 -5.53 10.25
N GLY A 181 -10.54 -5.12 9.63
CA GLY A 181 -11.63 -6.00 9.21
C GLY A 181 -11.17 -7.09 8.24
N ILE A 182 -10.37 -6.71 7.23
CA ILE A 182 -9.80 -7.65 6.27
C ILE A 182 -8.86 -8.65 6.97
N LEU A 183 -8.03 -8.19 7.90
CA LEU A 183 -7.10 -9.03 8.67
C LEU A 183 -7.82 -9.98 9.63
N GLY A 184 -8.92 -9.55 10.23
CA GLY A 184 -9.72 -10.33 11.17
C GLY A 184 -10.72 -11.29 10.51
N GLY A 185 -10.85 -11.27 9.18
CA GLY A 185 -11.86 -12.07 8.46
C GLY A 185 -13.30 -11.59 8.64
N SER A 186 -13.52 -10.45 9.30
CA SER A 186 -14.82 -9.85 9.54
C SER A 186 -15.04 -8.69 8.56
N VAL A 187 -15.52 -8.98 7.36
CA VAL A 187 -16.04 -7.94 6.47
C VAL A 187 -17.49 -7.70 6.85
N SER A 188 -17.76 -6.79 7.77
CA SER A 188 -19.11 -6.24 7.93
C SER A 188 -19.45 -5.46 6.66
N ALA A 189 -20.34 -6.01 5.85
CA ALA A 189 -20.97 -5.30 4.75
C ALA A 189 -21.79 -4.13 5.35
N GLY A 190 -21.23 -2.94 5.35
CA GLY A 190 -21.89 -1.70 5.73
C GLY A 190 -22.17 -0.87 4.49
N GLY A 191 -23.44 -0.92 4.00
CA GLY A 191 -24.02 0.19 3.31
C GLY A 191 -24.24 0.11 1.81
N GLN A 192 -25.43 -0.17 1.46
CA GLN A 192 -26.38 0.19 0.40
C GLN A 192 -26.81 -0.96 -0.50
N GLN A 193 -28.03 -1.38 -0.24
CA GLN A 193 -28.82 -2.27 -1.09
C GLN A 193 -28.99 -1.65 -2.48
N HIS A 194 -28.40 -2.28 -3.48
CA HIS A 194 -29.00 -2.36 -4.79
C HIS A 194 -29.62 -3.74 -4.91
N THR A 195 -30.94 -3.76 -5.00
CA THR A 195 -31.74 -4.96 -5.21
C THR A 195 -31.39 -5.60 -6.56
N ALA A 196 -30.71 -6.73 -6.51
CA ALA A 196 -30.69 -7.73 -7.55
C ALA A 196 -30.73 -9.11 -6.87
N GLN A 197 -31.63 -9.95 -7.36
CA GLN A 197 -32.06 -11.24 -6.87
C GLN A 197 -30.91 -12.23 -6.70
N PRO A 198 -30.94 -13.16 -5.71
CA PRO A 198 -29.80 -14.02 -5.39
C PRO A 198 -29.68 -15.16 -6.40
N THR A 199 -28.50 -15.27 -7.02
CA THR A 199 -28.02 -16.55 -7.54
C THR A 199 -27.04 -17.13 -6.54
N THR A 200 -27.35 -18.33 -6.07
CA THR A 200 -26.50 -19.16 -5.22
C THR A 200 -25.17 -19.45 -5.90
N ASP A 201 -24.13 -19.49 -5.08
CA ASP A 201 -22.77 -20.02 -5.25
C ASP A 201 -21.66 -18.98 -5.36
N ASN A 202 -20.95 -18.90 -4.28
CA ASN A 202 -19.51 -18.94 -4.09
C ASN A 202 -19.05 -18.11 -2.89
N VAL A 203 -19.00 -18.78 -1.74
CA VAL A 203 -18.09 -18.42 -0.68
C VAL A 203 -16.68 -18.81 -1.14
N ALA A 204 -16.01 -17.91 -1.83
CA ALA A 204 -14.61 -18.07 -2.17
C ALA A 204 -13.77 -17.95 -0.90
N SER A 205 -13.44 -19.09 -0.31
CA SER A 205 -12.36 -19.17 0.69
C SER A 205 -11.07 -18.77 -0.02
N TYR A 206 -10.53 -17.59 0.31
CA TYR A 206 -9.22 -17.14 -0.17
C TYR A 206 -8.14 -18.05 0.41
N LYS A 207 -7.76 -19.08 -0.31
CA LYS A 207 -6.52 -19.81 -0.07
C LYS A 207 -5.38 -18.95 -0.62
N VAL A 208 -4.68 -18.25 0.26
CA VAL A 208 -3.39 -17.63 -0.08
C VAL A 208 -2.44 -18.76 -0.41
N LYS A 209 -2.15 -18.96 -1.70
CA LYS A 209 -1.00 -19.77 -2.12
C LYS A 209 0.25 -18.95 -1.86
N ILE A 210 0.84 -19.13 -0.69
CA ILE A 210 2.20 -18.70 -0.43
C ILE A 210 3.09 -19.73 -1.13
N THR A 211 3.67 -19.39 -2.28
CA THR A 211 4.71 -20.22 -2.87
C THR A 211 5.90 -20.28 -1.92
N ALA A 212 6.58 -21.43 -1.85
CA ALA A 212 7.67 -21.71 -0.90
C ALA A 212 8.83 -20.69 -0.96
N ASP A 213 8.93 -19.91 -2.01
CA ASP A 213 9.97 -18.89 -2.21
C ASP A 213 9.80 -17.63 -1.34
N VAL A 214 8.70 -17.50 -0.61
CA VAL A 214 8.44 -16.37 0.30
C VAL A 214 8.80 -16.70 1.75
N LEU A 215 9.12 -17.96 2.05
CA LEU A 215 9.38 -18.48 3.41
C LEU A 215 10.82 -18.89 3.70
N ASN A 216 11.77 -18.72 2.77
CA ASN A 216 13.20 -18.98 2.99
C ASN A 216 14.01 -17.69 3.09
#